data_8853008b0a7338deb6ad95bf39a8e911
#
_entry.id   8853008b0a7338deb6ad95bf39a8e911
#
_cell.length_a   1.000
_cell.length_b   1.000
_cell.length_c   1.000
_cell.angle_alpha   90.00
_cell.angle_beta   90.00
_cell.angle_gamma   90.00
#
_symmetry.space_group_name_H-M   'P 1'
#
loop_
_entity.id
_entity.type
_entity.pdbx_description
1 polymer ?
#
loop_
_entity_poly.entity_id
_entity_poly.type
_entity_poly.pdbx_seq_one_letter_code
_entity_poly.pdbx_strand_id
1 'polypeptide(L)'
;KIIDTMIAAPLLNENRRYYNLNSLAGEYLGEWKNEKMMNRAAEYFGVDPKSGMWQLPSRFVGAYAEQDARVTLKLWDHLRPLLDKEECNAIFNLESSLLPVLLDMKTKGVRVDVDKAEGVKKMLAKREKELLEEIVEDTGLSIEPWVATSIAKVFDSLGIHYFRTEKSGSPMFTKQFLSNHPHPIAAKILKIRELNKANTTFIETILNHSHNSRIHCDFNPLRSDDGGTVTGRFSSSNPNLQQIPARDP
;
A
#
# COMPACT_ATOMS: atom_id res chain seq x y z
N LYS A 1 -1.50 30.56 -3.28
CA LYS A 1 -2.07 29.58 -2.35
C LYS A 1 -2.65 28.43 -3.17
N ILE A 2 -2.23 27.20 -2.90
CA ILE A 2 -2.84 25.98 -3.49
C ILE A 2 -4.10 25.68 -2.71
N ILE A 3 -5.18 25.36 -3.44
CA ILE A 3 -6.45 24.89 -2.89
C ILE A 3 -6.71 23.54 -3.54
N ASP A 4 -6.91 22.50 -2.72
CA ASP A 4 -7.16 21.15 -3.20
C ASP A 4 -8.46 20.62 -2.56
N THR A 5 -9.42 20.26 -3.40
CA THR A 5 -10.70 19.69 -2.95
C THR A 5 -10.53 18.30 -2.36
N MET A 6 -9.43 17.58 -2.71
CA MET A 6 -9.08 16.30 -2.10
C MET A 6 -8.51 16.44 -0.68
N ILE A 7 -8.09 17.66 -0.27
CA ILE A 7 -7.78 17.98 1.13
C ILE A 7 -9.06 18.40 1.86
N ALA A 8 -9.92 19.18 1.23
CA ALA A 8 -11.14 19.71 1.84
C ALA A 8 -12.15 18.60 2.18
N ALA A 9 -12.41 17.67 1.26
CA ALA A 9 -13.44 16.66 1.41
C ALA A 9 -13.20 15.67 2.57
N PRO A 10 -11.99 15.13 2.79
CA PRO A 10 -11.71 14.25 3.95
C PRO A 10 -11.83 14.95 5.31
N LEU A 11 -11.58 16.26 5.38
CA LEU A 11 -11.73 17.03 6.61
C LEU A 11 -13.20 17.21 7.01
N LEU A 12 -14.11 17.22 6.02
CA LEU A 12 -15.55 17.30 6.25
C LEU A 12 -16.17 15.92 6.53
N ASN A 13 -15.62 14.86 5.96
CA ASN A 13 -16.09 13.49 6.19
C ASN A 13 -14.96 12.49 5.89
N GLU A 14 -14.29 12.03 6.93
CA GLU A 14 -13.17 11.08 6.88
C GLU A 14 -13.62 9.63 6.63
N ASN A 15 -14.91 9.34 6.77
CA ASN A 15 -15.47 7.99 6.66
C ASN A 15 -15.98 7.65 5.25
N ARG A 16 -15.77 8.53 4.28
CA ARG A 16 -16.18 8.27 2.89
C ARG A 16 -15.36 7.13 2.29
N ARG A 17 -16.01 6.41 1.38
CA ARG A 17 -15.36 5.33 0.64
C ARG A 17 -14.49 5.87 -0.51
N TYR A 18 -14.92 6.95 -1.17
CA TYR A 18 -14.26 7.54 -2.33
C TYR A 18 -14.19 9.06 -2.24
N TYR A 19 -13.04 9.61 -2.64
CA TYR A 19 -12.74 11.06 -2.67
C TYR A 19 -12.43 11.57 -4.08
N ASN A 20 -12.56 10.73 -5.11
CA ASN A 20 -12.36 11.16 -6.49
C ASN A 20 -13.42 12.19 -6.92
N LEU A 21 -13.06 13.02 -7.88
CA LEU A 21 -13.89 14.15 -8.34
C LEU A 21 -15.29 13.71 -8.76
N ASN A 22 -15.45 12.57 -9.45
CA ASN A 22 -16.75 12.10 -9.89
C ASN A 22 -17.69 11.76 -8.72
N SER A 23 -17.16 11.07 -7.70
CA SER A 23 -17.95 10.70 -6.50
C SER A 23 -18.34 11.94 -5.69
N LEU A 24 -17.42 12.90 -5.52
CA LEU A 24 -17.69 14.14 -4.80
C LEU A 24 -18.68 15.04 -5.56
N ALA A 25 -18.52 15.16 -6.89
CA ALA A 25 -19.42 15.96 -7.72
C ALA A 25 -20.84 15.36 -7.76
N GLY A 26 -20.95 14.03 -7.87
CA GLY A 26 -22.24 13.35 -7.83
C GLY A 26 -23.00 13.59 -6.53
N GLU A 27 -22.30 13.54 -5.38
CA GLU A 27 -22.93 13.71 -4.08
C GLU A 27 -23.23 15.18 -3.74
N TYR A 28 -22.24 16.08 -3.90
CA TYR A 28 -22.38 17.47 -3.47
C TYR A 28 -23.06 18.37 -4.50
N LEU A 29 -22.95 18.05 -5.79
CA LEU A 29 -23.42 18.91 -6.87
C LEU A 29 -24.54 18.25 -7.72
N GLY A 30 -24.76 16.95 -7.59
CA GLY A 30 -25.66 16.19 -8.48
C GLY A 30 -25.12 16.09 -9.92
N GLU A 31 -23.84 16.36 -10.13
CA GLU A 31 -23.20 16.34 -11.45
C GLU A 31 -22.31 15.13 -11.61
N TRP A 32 -22.40 14.47 -12.79
CA TRP A 32 -21.59 13.30 -13.13
C TRP A 32 -20.73 13.59 -14.36
N LYS A 33 -19.52 13.06 -14.39
CA LYS A 33 -18.62 13.20 -15.53
C LYS A 33 -19.20 12.57 -16.79
N ASN A 34 -19.08 13.26 -17.91
CA ASN A 34 -19.44 12.73 -19.20
C ASN A 34 -18.19 12.27 -19.97
N GLU A 35 -17.86 11.00 -19.81
CA GLU A 35 -16.70 10.38 -20.43
C GLU A 35 -17.01 9.71 -21.79
N LYS A 36 -18.27 9.79 -22.29
CA LYS A 36 -18.74 9.03 -23.46
C LYS A 36 -17.91 9.32 -24.72
N MET A 37 -17.59 10.57 -24.99
CA MET A 37 -16.87 10.95 -26.21
C MET A 37 -15.41 10.50 -26.13
N MET A 38 -14.79 10.67 -24.98
CA MET A 38 -13.42 10.23 -24.71
C MET A 38 -13.30 8.70 -24.78
N ASN A 39 -14.22 7.96 -24.16
CA ASN A 39 -14.20 6.49 -24.17
C ASN A 39 -14.37 5.93 -25.59
N ARG A 40 -15.28 6.50 -26.40
CA ARG A 40 -15.43 6.12 -27.81
C ARG A 40 -14.18 6.41 -28.63
N ALA A 41 -13.52 7.55 -28.37
CA ALA A 41 -12.26 7.85 -29.03
C ALA A 41 -11.15 6.86 -28.61
N ALA A 42 -11.05 6.53 -27.33
CA ALA A 42 -10.09 5.56 -26.81
C ALA A 42 -10.28 4.18 -27.47
N GLU A 43 -11.53 3.72 -27.58
CA GLU A 43 -11.88 2.48 -28.28
C GLU A 43 -11.47 2.53 -29.76
N TYR A 44 -11.79 3.62 -30.46
CA TYR A 44 -11.44 3.79 -31.88
C TYR A 44 -9.92 3.79 -32.13
N PHE A 45 -9.14 4.43 -31.25
CA PHE A 45 -7.69 4.49 -31.36
C PHE A 45 -6.99 3.29 -30.71
N GLY A 46 -7.71 2.36 -30.10
CA GLY A 46 -7.15 1.16 -29.46
C GLY A 46 -6.27 1.45 -28.23
N VAL A 47 -6.60 2.52 -27.48
CA VAL A 47 -5.86 2.93 -26.28
C VAL A 47 -6.73 2.83 -25.02
N ASP A 48 -6.10 2.63 -23.88
CA ASP A 48 -6.81 2.68 -22.61
C ASP A 48 -7.28 4.12 -22.30
N PRO A 49 -8.55 4.35 -21.95
CA PRO A 49 -9.10 5.69 -21.77
C PRO A 49 -8.48 6.47 -20.59
N LYS A 50 -7.85 5.80 -19.63
CA LYS A 50 -7.20 6.45 -18.48
C LYS A 50 -5.69 6.59 -18.70
N SER A 51 -4.98 5.49 -18.84
CA SER A 51 -3.52 5.48 -18.99
C SER A 51 -3.05 5.94 -20.36
N GLY A 52 -3.88 5.77 -21.41
CA GLY A 52 -3.60 6.16 -22.79
C GLY A 52 -4.21 7.48 -23.24
N MET A 53 -4.89 8.23 -22.37
CA MET A 53 -5.60 9.49 -22.69
C MET A 53 -4.68 10.51 -23.40
N TRP A 54 -3.43 10.58 -23.04
CA TRP A 54 -2.42 11.49 -23.61
C TRP A 54 -2.14 11.24 -25.10
N GLN A 55 -2.50 10.07 -25.62
CA GLN A 55 -2.36 9.69 -27.03
C GLN A 55 -3.56 10.14 -27.87
N LEU A 56 -4.67 10.52 -27.23
CA LEU A 56 -5.88 10.93 -27.93
C LEU A 56 -5.77 12.38 -28.45
N PRO A 57 -6.30 12.66 -29.65
CA PRO A 57 -6.39 14.04 -30.14
C PRO A 57 -7.17 14.93 -29.16
N SER A 58 -6.67 16.15 -28.92
CA SER A 58 -7.23 17.11 -27.94
C SER A 58 -8.74 17.39 -28.12
N ARG A 59 -9.26 17.34 -29.35
CA ARG A 59 -10.68 17.52 -29.64
C ARG A 59 -11.61 16.51 -28.95
N PHE A 60 -11.11 15.33 -28.57
CA PHE A 60 -11.87 14.31 -27.86
C PHE A 60 -11.74 14.41 -26.34
N VAL A 61 -10.62 14.99 -25.87
CA VAL A 61 -10.28 15.09 -24.45
C VAL A 61 -10.62 16.49 -23.90
N GLY A 62 -10.67 17.52 -24.76
CA GLY A 62 -10.85 18.90 -24.34
C GLY A 62 -12.11 19.14 -23.52
N ALA A 63 -13.27 18.69 -24.03
CA ALA A 63 -14.55 18.83 -23.32
C ALA A 63 -14.56 18.11 -21.95
N TYR A 64 -13.87 16.99 -21.83
CA TYR A 64 -13.70 16.28 -20.57
C TYR A 64 -12.84 17.08 -19.59
N ALA A 65 -11.71 17.61 -20.06
CA ALA A 65 -10.80 18.43 -19.24
C ALA A 65 -11.46 19.74 -18.77
N GLU A 66 -12.21 20.42 -19.65
CA GLU A 66 -13.01 21.60 -19.30
C GLU A 66 -14.08 21.28 -18.26
N GLN A 67 -14.76 20.14 -18.39
CA GLN A 67 -15.73 19.71 -17.39
C GLN A 67 -15.07 19.47 -16.04
N ASP A 68 -13.93 18.78 -15.99
CA ASP A 68 -13.21 18.52 -14.75
C ASP A 68 -12.80 19.81 -14.05
N ALA A 69 -12.25 20.78 -14.78
CA ALA A 69 -11.87 22.07 -14.22
C ALA A 69 -13.10 22.84 -13.65
N ARG A 70 -14.19 22.88 -14.40
CA ARG A 70 -15.43 23.56 -14.00
C ARG A 70 -16.04 22.89 -12.76
N VAL A 71 -16.12 21.57 -12.75
CA VAL A 71 -16.69 20.80 -11.62
C VAL A 71 -15.82 20.95 -10.37
N THR A 72 -14.51 20.96 -10.50
CA THR A 72 -13.59 21.19 -9.38
C THR A 72 -13.81 22.58 -8.75
N LEU A 73 -14.00 23.60 -9.56
CA LEU A 73 -14.29 24.94 -9.04
C LEU A 73 -15.64 25.01 -8.32
N LYS A 74 -16.70 24.45 -8.92
CA LYS A 74 -18.02 24.37 -8.27
C LYS A 74 -17.96 23.58 -6.95
N LEU A 75 -17.21 22.47 -6.94
CA LEU A 75 -17.03 21.67 -5.74
C LEU A 75 -16.34 22.49 -4.64
N TRP A 76 -15.31 23.28 -4.99
CA TRP A 76 -14.68 24.18 -4.04
C TRP A 76 -15.65 25.23 -3.48
N ASP A 77 -16.46 25.86 -4.34
CA ASP A 77 -17.46 26.85 -3.92
C ASP A 77 -18.49 26.24 -2.94
N HIS A 78 -18.79 24.93 -3.11
CA HIS A 78 -19.66 24.21 -2.21
C HIS A 78 -18.97 23.79 -0.89
N LEU A 79 -17.73 23.28 -0.94
CA LEU A 79 -17.02 22.77 0.24
C LEU A 79 -16.54 23.89 1.17
N ARG A 80 -16.16 25.05 0.61
CA ARG A 80 -15.64 26.18 1.38
C ARG A 80 -16.55 26.62 2.53
N PRO A 81 -17.85 26.93 2.31
CA PRO A 81 -18.74 27.30 3.42
C PRO A 81 -18.98 26.18 4.42
N LEU A 82 -18.84 24.90 4.01
CA LEU A 82 -18.91 23.77 4.95
C LEU A 82 -17.67 23.72 5.85
N LEU A 83 -16.47 24.00 5.32
CA LEU A 83 -15.24 24.12 6.14
C LEU A 83 -15.35 25.25 7.16
N ASP A 84 -15.98 26.38 6.80
CA ASP A 84 -16.25 27.48 7.72
C ASP A 84 -17.20 27.04 8.82
N LYS A 85 -18.30 26.38 8.46
CA LYS A 85 -19.33 25.92 9.38
C LYS A 85 -18.83 24.88 10.38
N GLU A 86 -18.00 23.91 9.92
CA GLU A 86 -17.41 22.85 10.75
C GLU A 86 -16.09 23.28 11.42
N GLU A 87 -15.72 24.56 11.38
CA GLU A 87 -14.51 25.16 11.98
C GLU A 87 -13.20 24.50 11.50
N CYS A 88 -13.19 23.90 10.30
CA CYS A 88 -12.06 23.15 9.74
C CYS A 88 -11.02 24.01 8.99
N ASN A 89 -11.16 25.33 8.91
CA ASN A 89 -10.27 26.18 8.13
C ASN A 89 -8.81 26.18 8.60
N ALA A 90 -8.58 26.10 9.90
CA ALA A 90 -7.22 26.08 10.44
C ALA A 90 -6.48 24.81 9.98
N ILE A 91 -7.12 23.65 10.09
CA ILE A 91 -6.53 22.39 9.65
C ILE A 91 -6.43 22.32 8.12
N PHE A 92 -7.43 22.81 7.37
CA PHE A 92 -7.37 22.90 5.91
C PHE A 92 -6.18 23.73 5.43
N ASN A 93 -5.90 24.86 6.08
CA ASN A 93 -4.75 25.72 5.75
C ASN A 93 -3.42 25.02 6.09
N LEU A 94 -3.35 24.30 7.21
CA LEU A 94 -2.18 23.52 7.61
C LEU A 94 -1.88 22.43 6.57
N GLU A 95 -2.85 21.59 6.24
CA GLU A 95 -2.71 20.49 5.27
C GLU A 95 -2.37 21.02 3.87
N SER A 96 -3.02 22.12 3.43
CA SER A 96 -2.70 22.76 2.15
C SER A 96 -1.27 23.29 2.10
N SER A 97 -0.76 23.81 3.24
CA SER A 97 0.62 24.31 3.34
C SER A 97 1.65 23.18 3.42
N LEU A 98 1.24 22.00 3.89
CA LEU A 98 2.06 20.81 4.00
C LEU A 98 2.30 20.14 2.63
N LEU A 99 1.35 20.26 1.69
CA LEU A 99 1.44 19.61 0.38
C LEU A 99 2.74 19.89 -0.37
N PRO A 100 3.23 21.14 -0.51
CA PRO A 100 4.53 21.39 -1.15
C PRO A 100 5.69 20.70 -0.44
N VAL A 101 5.67 20.63 0.89
CA VAL A 101 6.71 19.95 1.68
C VAL A 101 6.73 18.44 1.37
N LEU A 102 5.56 17.81 1.30
CA LEU A 102 5.45 16.39 0.97
C LEU A 102 5.89 16.09 -0.46
N LEU A 103 5.60 17.01 -1.41
CA LEU A 103 6.09 16.91 -2.79
C LEU A 103 7.62 17.04 -2.85
N ASP A 104 8.21 17.96 -2.10
CA ASP A 104 9.66 18.11 -2.00
C ASP A 104 10.31 16.85 -1.37
N MET A 105 9.70 16.29 -0.32
CA MET A 105 10.15 15.03 0.29
C MET A 105 10.09 13.88 -0.71
N LYS A 106 9.02 13.74 -1.47
CA LYS A 106 8.87 12.73 -2.53
C LYS A 106 9.91 12.94 -3.64
N THR A 107 10.07 14.17 -4.10
CA THR A 107 11.03 14.52 -5.17
C THR A 107 12.48 14.26 -4.73
N LYS A 108 12.83 14.63 -3.50
CA LYS A 108 14.14 14.35 -2.91
C LYS A 108 14.37 12.86 -2.70
N GLY A 109 13.35 12.13 -2.29
CA GLY A 109 13.39 10.72 -1.96
C GLY A 109 14.19 10.37 -0.71
N VAL A 110 14.00 9.16 -0.22
CA VAL A 110 14.71 8.59 0.93
C VAL A 110 15.96 7.88 0.45
N ARG A 111 17.12 8.21 1.02
CA ARG A 111 18.40 7.58 0.65
C ARG A 111 18.43 6.11 1.09
N VAL A 112 18.92 5.25 0.22
CA VAL A 112 19.13 3.83 0.45
C VAL A 112 20.61 3.50 0.26
N ASP A 113 21.16 2.75 1.19
CA ASP A 113 22.45 2.09 1.05
C ASP A 113 22.22 0.75 0.32
N VAL A 114 22.33 0.79 -1.02
CA VAL A 114 22.03 -0.35 -1.89
C VAL A 114 22.97 -1.51 -1.63
N ASP A 115 24.27 -1.25 -1.43
CA ASP A 115 25.27 -2.31 -1.18
C ASP A 115 24.99 -3.03 0.14
N LYS A 116 24.62 -2.27 1.17
CA LYS A 116 24.23 -2.84 2.46
C LYS A 116 22.93 -3.64 2.33
N ALA A 117 21.94 -3.14 1.61
CA ALA A 117 20.67 -3.84 1.38
C ALA A 117 20.90 -5.17 0.64
N GLU A 118 21.73 -5.18 -0.41
CA GLU A 118 22.13 -6.40 -1.13
C GLU A 118 22.89 -7.38 -0.20
N GLY A 119 23.77 -6.90 0.64
CA GLY A 119 24.46 -7.71 1.65
C GLY A 119 23.48 -8.36 2.63
N VAL A 120 22.52 -7.60 3.14
CA VAL A 120 21.46 -8.11 4.04
C VAL A 120 20.59 -9.13 3.32
N LYS A 121 20.20 -8.87 2.07
CA LYS A 121 19.43 -9.83 1.25
C LYS A 121 20.11 -11.19 1.19
N LYS A 122 21.41 -11.21 0.86
CA LYS A 122 22.21 -12.44 0.77
C LYS A 122 22.31 -13.16 2.12
N MET A 123 22.52 -12.40 3.19
CA MET A 123 22.61 -12.96 4.55
C MET A 123 21.29 -13.61 4.98
N LEU A 124 20.14 -12.93 4.77
CA LEU A 124 18.82 -13.46 5.10
C LEU A 124 18.51 -14.72 4.31
N ALA A 125 18.75 -14.72 2.99
CA ALA A 125 18.53 -15.89 2.14
C ALA A 125 19.42 -17.08 2.53
N LYS A 126 20.68 -16.83 2.87
CA LYS A 126 21.61 -17.86 3.37
C LYS A 126 21.08 -18.47 4.66
N ARG A 127 20.69 -17.64 5.63
CA ARG A 127 20.20 -18.13 6.93
C ARG A 127 18.87 -18.89 6.82
N GLU A 128 17.97 -18.43 5.94
CA GLU A 128 16.73 -19.14 5.62
C GLU A 128 17.04 -20.54 5.07
N LYS A 129 17.96 -20.65 4.12
CA LYS A 129 18.38 -21.93 3.53
C LYS A 129 18.99 -22.86 4.57
N GLU A 130 19.89 -22.36 5.42
CA GLU A 130 20.50 -23.15 6.51
C GLU A 130 19.44 -23.73 7.44
N LEU A 131 18.44 -22.96 7.85
CA LEU A 131 17.35 -23.43 8.70
C LEU A 131 16.45 -24.47 7.99
N LEU A 132 16.24 -24.34 6.70
CA LEU A 132 15.52 -25.36 5.91
C LEU A 132 16.32 -26.67 5.83
N GLU A 133 17.63 -26.59 5.64
CA GLU A 133 18.54 -27.76 5.65
C GLU A 133 18.55 -28.42 7.04
N GLU A 134 18.63 -27.65 8.14
CA GLU A 134 18.50 -28.16 9.50
C GLU A 134 17.18 -28.91 9.74
N ILE A 135 16.06 -28.46 9.17
CA ILE A 135 14.76 -29.15 9.28
C ILE A 135 14.81 -30.51 8.53
N VAL A 136 15.44 -30.55 7.36
CA VAL A 136 15.61 -31.79 6.62
C VAL A 136 16.51 -32.77 7.37
N GLU A 137 17.59 -32.30 7.98
CA GLU A 137 18.48 -33.12 8.81
C GLU A 137 17.75 -33.68 10.03
N ASP A 138 16.92 -32.88 10.71
CA ASP A 138 16.18 -33.28 11.91
C ASP A 138 15.03 -34.26 11.62
N THR A 139 14.41 -34.18 10.44
CA THR A 139 13.12 -34.83 10.17
C THR A 139 13.10 -35.72 8.92
N GLY A 140 14.10 -35.62 8.06
CA GLY A 140 14.13 -36.27 6.74
C GLY A 140 13.14 -35.66 5.73
N LEU A 141 12.44 -34.57 6.06
CA LEU A 141 11.39 -33.97 5.25
C LEU A 141 11.72 -32.52 4.89
N SER A 142 11.52 -32.15 3.63
CA SER A 142 11.55 -30.75 3.20
C SER A 142 10.21 -30.07 3.47
N ILE A 143 10.25 -28.76 3.77
CA ILE A 143 9.04 -27.98 3.99
C ILE A 143 8.95 -26.78 3.04
N GLU A 144 7.71 -26.40 2.75
CA GLU A 144 7.36 -25.09 2.21
C GLU A 144 6.78 -24.25 3.37
N PRO A 145 7.51 -23.24 3.88
CA PRO A 145 7.19 -22.58 5.16
C PRO A 145 5.83 -21.87 5.20
N TRP A 146 5.27 -21.56 4.02
CA TRP A 146 3.98 -20.89 3.89
C TRP A 146 2.82 -21.85 3.57
N VAL A 147 3.11 -23.12 3.30
CA VAL A 147 2.11 -24.14 2.98
C VAL A 147 1.81 -24.99 4.23
N ALA A 148 0.63 -24.79 4.79
CA ALA A 148 0.23 -25.44 6.05
C ALA A 148 0.26 -26.97 5.97
N THR A 149 -0.14 -27.56 4.85
CA THR A 149 -0.09 -29.01 4.64
C THR A 149 1.34 -29.56 4.56
N SER A 150 2.31 -28.76 4.11
CA SER A 150 3.72 -29.14 4.11
C SER A 150 4.28 -29.18 5.53
N ILE A 151 3.97 -28.15 6.35
CA ILE A 151 4.36 -28.11 7.76
C ILE A 151 3.70 -29.24 8.54
N ALA A 152 2.43 -29.55 8.26
CA ALA A 152 1.69 -30.63 8.93
C ALA A 152 2.39 -31.97 8.78
N LYS A 153 2.95 -32.32 7.62
CA LYS A 153 3.70 -33.54 7.41
C LYS A 153 4.89 -33.68 8.37
N VAL A 154 5.59 -32.60 8.63
CA VAL A 154 6.71 -32.58 9.59
C VAL A 154 6.21 -32.75 11.02
N PHE A 155 5.13 -32.06 11.40
CA PHE A 155 4.52 -32.19 12.72
C PHE A 155 3.98 -33.60 12.96
N ASP A 156 3.33 -34.21 11.96
CA ASP A 156 2.81 -35.60 12.00
C ASP A 156 3.96 -36.61 12.16
N SER A 157 5.08 -36.44 11.44
CA SER A 157 6.24 -37.34 11.54
C SER A 157 6.90 -37.29 12.91
N LEU A 158 6.78 -36.18 13.63
CA LEU A 158 7.32 -36.01 14.99
C LEU A 158 6.28 -36.30 16.09
N GLY A 159 5.06 -36.68 15.71
CA GLY A 159 3.95 -36.91 16.66
C GLY A 159 3.50 -35.66 17.39
N ILE A 160 3.68 -34.46 16.78
CA ILE A 160 3.38 -33.18 17.40
C ILE A 160 1.97 -32.73 17.04
N HIS A 161 1.17 -32.40 18.05
CA HIS A 161 -0.19 -31.90 17.86
C HIS A 161 -0.19 -30.44 17.33
N TYR A 162 -1.16 -30.15 16.44
CA TYR A 162 -1.42 -28.81 15.91
C TYR A 162 -2.92 -28.55 15.73
N PHE A 163 -3.28 -27.27 15.64
CA PHE A 163 -4.67 -26.88 15.45
C PHE A 163 -5.12 -27.04 13.99
N ARG A 164 -6.44 -27.24 13.84
CA ARG A 164 -7.12 -27.25 12.54
C ARG A 164 -8.20 -26.19 12.51
N THR A 165 -8.51 -25.66 11.34
CA THR A 165 -9.59 -24.69 11.14
C THR A 165 -10.94 -25.39 11.31
N GLU A 166 -11.87 -24.79 12.03
CA GLU A 166 -13.21 -25.34 12.28
C GLU A 166 -14.02 -25.59 11.01
N LYS A 167 -13.90 -24.67 10.03
CA LYS A 167 -14.69 -24.73 8.80
C LYS A 167 -14.20 -25.77 7.77
N SER A 168 -12.89 -25.91 7.60
CA SER A 168 -12.31 -26.73 6.53
C SER A 168 -11.47 -27.90 7.02
N GLY A 169 -11.21 -28.01 8.34
CA GLY A 169 -10.31 -29.03 8.90
C GLY A 169 -8.84 -28.85 8.47
N SER A 170 -8.50 -27.76 7.80
CA SER A 170 -7.14 -27.51 7.30
C SER A 170 -6.16 -27.25 8.46
N PRO A 171 -4.90 -27.73 8.39
CA PRO A 171 -3.88 -27.41 9.38
C PRO A 171 -3.70 -25.91 9.57
N MET A 172 -3.46 -25.47 10.83
CA MET A 172 -3.33 -24.05 11.17
C MET A 172 -2.06 -23.81 11.98
N PHE A 173 -1.12 -23.07 11.39
CA PHE A 173 0.17 -22.69 11.99
C PHE A 173 0.27 -21.16 12.05
N THR A 174 -0.44 -20.57 13.03
CA THR A 174 -0.37 -19.11 13.27
C THR A 174 0.96 -18.73 13.91
N LYS A 175 1.33 -17.42 13.80
CA LYS A 175 2.51 -16.89 14.49
C LYS A 175 2.46 -17.19 15.99
N GLN A 176 1.30 -16.96 16.62
CA GLN A 176 1.09 -17.21 18.05
C GLN A 176 1.27 -18.69 18.43
N PHE A 177 0.75 -19.60 17.60
CA PHE A 177 0.94 -21.04 17.83
C PHE A 177 2.43 -21.41 17.78
N LEU A 178 3.12 -21.00 16.70
CA LEU A 178 4.54 -21.34 16.51
C LEU A 178 5.44 -20.71 17.59
N SER A 179 5.14 -19.47 18.03
CA SER A 179 5.95 -18.80 19.06
C SER A 179 5.79 -19.41 20.45
N ASN A 180 4.63 -19.98 20.77
CA ASN A 180 4.33 -20.56 22.08
C ASN A 180 4.58 -22.08 22.15
N HIS A 181 4.89 -22.69 21.01
CA HIS A 181 5.05 -24.14 20.96
C HIS A 181 6.43 -24.54 21.51
N PRO A 182 6.51 -25.56 22.44
CA PRO A 182 7.76 -25.90 23.12
C PRO A 182 8.78 -26.61 22.21
N HIS A 183 8.34 -27.24 21.13
CA HIS A 183 9.23 -28.00 20.27
C HIS A 183 10.10 -27.10 19.39
N PRO A 184 11.43 -27.34 19.27
CA PRO A 184 12.37 -26.51 18.51
C PRO A 184 12.00 -26.29 17.05
N ILE A 185 11.35 -27.26 16.42
CA ILE A 185 10.91 -27.17 15.02
C ILE A 185 9.96 -25.99 14.78
N ALA A 186 9.09 -25.69 15.74
CA ALA A 186 8.17 -24.56 15.63
C ALA A 186 8.92 -23.23 15.61
N ALA A 187 9.94 -23.08 16.45
CA ALA A 187 10.80 -21.89 16.48
C ALA A 187 11.61 -21.76 15.17
N LYS A 188 12.13 -22.86 14.60
CA LYS A 188 12.81 -22.85 13.30
C LYS A 188 11.87 -22.38 12.19
N ILE A 189 10.65 -22.93 12.11
CA ILE A 189 9.66 -22.53 11.09
C ILE A 189 9.26 -21.05 11.24
N LEU A 190 9.06 -20.60 12.48
CA LEU A 190 8.75 -19.18 12.74
C LEU A 190 9.89 -18.29 12.26
N LYS A 191 11.13 -18.63 12.59
CA LYS A 191 12.32 -17.87 12.17
C LYS A 191 12.49 -17.84 10.65
N ILE A 192 12.27 -18.96 9.96
CA ILE A 192 12.26 -19.02 8.48
C ILE A 192 11.24 -18.03 7.90
N ARG A 193 10.01 -18.03 8.42
CA ARG A 193 8.96 -17.09 7.98
C ARG A 193 9.34 -15.62 8.22
N GLU A 194 9.97 -15.33 9.35
CA GLU A 194 10.45 -13.97 9.67
C GLU A 194 11.56 -13.54 8.72
N LEU A 195 12.55 -14.38 8.46
CA LEU A 195 13.64 -14.12 7.52
C LEU A 195 13.12 -13.93 6.09
N ASN A 196 12.25 -14.82 5.63
CA ASN A 196 11.65 -14.74 4.31
C ASN A 196 10.83 -13.46 4.15
N LYS A 197 9.98 -13.13 5.13
CA LYS A 197 9.22 -11.88 5.11
C LYS A 197 10.13 -10.64 5.14
N ALA A 198 11.18 -10.64 5.95
CA ALA A 198 12.14 -9.54 5.99
C ALA A 198 12.80 -9.35 4.62
N ASN A 199 13.20 -10.43 3.98
CA ASN A 199 13.82 -10.41 2.67
C ASN A 199 12.85 -9.95 1.56
N THR A 200 11.74 -10.67 1.37
CA THR A 200 10.83 -10.46 0.24
C THR A 200 9.96 -9.21 0.39
N THR A 201 9.43 -8.96 1.59
CA THR A 201 8.50 -7.84 1.81
C THR A 201 9.22 -6.51 1.99
N PHE A 202 10.42 -6.51 2.61
CA PHE A 202 11.10 -5.25 2.91
C PHE A 202 12.32 -5.04 2.02
N ILE A 203 13.31 -5.94 2.03
CA ILE A 203 14.59 -5.71 1.33
C ILE A 203 14.38 -5.70 -0.19
N GLU A 204 13.68 -6.68 -0.74
CA GLU A 204 13.40 -6.70 -2.19
C GLU A 204 12.55 -5.51 -2.63
N THR A 205 11.55 -5.13 -1.82
CA THR A 205 10.74 -3.95 -2.12
C THR A 205 11.59 -2.68 -2.12
N ILE A 206 12.51 -2.51 -1.16
CA ILE A 206 13.44 -1.38 -1.10
C ILE A 206 14.32 -1.36 -2.36
N LEU A 207 14.92 -2.49 -2.72
CA LEU A 207 15.79 -2.59 -3.88
C LEU A 207 15.05 -2.31 -5.19
N ASN A 208 13.88 -2.91 -5.37
CA ASN A 208 13.05 -2.78 -6.58
C ASN A 208 12.52 -1.35 -6.80
N HIS A 209 12.30 -0.59 -5.72
CA HIS A 209 11.85 0.80 -5.79
C HIS A 209 13.01 1.81 -5.69
N SER A 210 14.26 1.34 -5.56
CA SER A 210 15.42 2.21 -5.49
C SER A 210 15.81 2.68 -6.90
N HIS A 211 15.86 3.99 -7.08
CA HIS A 211 16.40 4.63 -8.27
C HIS A 211 17.50 5.61 -7.85
N ASN A 212 18.71 5.47 -8.44
CA ASN A 212 19.87 6.29 -8.04
C ASN A 212 20.11 6.33 -6.52
N SER A 213 20.01 5.17 -5.85
CA SER A 213 20.13 5.01 -4.39
C SER A 213 19.10 5.81 -3.59
N ARG A 214 17.90 6.04 -4.15
CA ARG A 214 16.79 6.72 -3.47
C ARG A 214 15.45 6.04 -3.78
N ILE A 215 14.54 6.10 -2.81
CA ILE A 215 13.14 5.66 -2.94
C ILE A 215 12.26 6.90 -2.90
N HIS A 216 11.39 7.03 -3.88
CA HIS A 216 10.45 8.14 -4.05
C HIS A 216 9.03 7.67 -3.70
N CYS A 217 8.81 7.35 -2.41
CA CYS A 217 7.51 6.89 -1.93
C CYS A 217 6.49 8.02 -1.86
N ASP A 218 5.21 7.66 -1.83
CA ASP A 218 4.13 8.59 -1.58
C ASP A 218 3.94 8.81 -0.07
N PHE A 219 3.62 10.05 0.29
CA PHE A 219 3.22 10.44 1.64
C PHE A 219 1.78 10.91 1.60
N ASN A 220 0.89 10.21 2.29
CA ASN A 220 -0.53 10.49 2.31
C ASN A 220 -0.89 11.14 3.66
N PRO A 221 -1.16 12.45 3.72
CA PRO A 221 -1.50 13.15 4.97
C PRO A 221 -2.92 12.84 5.44
N LEU A 222 -3.84 12.70 4.49
CA LEU A 222 -5.25 12.44 4.73
C LEU A 222 -5.70 11.20 3.94
N ARG A 223 -6.87 10.68 4.28
CA ARG A 223 -7.49 9.60 3.53
C ARG A 223 -7.85 10.05 2.11
N SER A 224 -7.52 9.21 1.13
CA SER A 224 -7.85 9.37 -0.28
C SER A 224 -8.22 8.01 -0.88
N ASP A 225 -8.56 7.98 -2.17
CA ASP A 225 -8.81 6.72 -2.90
C ASP A 225 -7.53 5.85 -2.98
N ASP A 226 -6.34 6.48 -2.94
CA ASP A 226 -5.03 5.84 -3.12
C ASP A 226 -4.36 5.47 -1.78
N GLY A 227 -4.94 5.84 -0.64
CA GLY A 227 -4.35 5.54 0.67
C GLY A 227 -4.74 6.54 1.77
N GLY A 228 -3.87 6.66 2.76
CA GLY A 228 -4.12 7.55 3.91
C GLY A 228 -4.87 6.89 5.06
N THR A 229 -5.07 7.65 6.12
CA THR A 229 -5.76 7.20 7.33
C THR A 229 -6.88 8.15 7.70
N VAL A 230 -7.92 7.64 8.37
CA VAL A 230 -9.02 8.46 8.93
C VAL A 230 -8.59 9.24 10.16
N THR A 231 -7.44 8.93 10.74
CA THR A 231 -6.98 9.50 12.02
C THR A 231 -6.07 10.72 11.87
N GLY A 232 -5.83 11.19 10.63
CA GLY A 232 -4.89 12.28 10.35
C GLY A 232 -3.40 11.91 10.53
N ARG A 233 -3.09 10.62 10.75
CA ARG A 233 -1.69 10.17 10.71
C ARG A 233 -1.25 10.02 9.27
N PHE A 234 0.01 10.38 8.97
CA PHE A 234 0.58 10.06 7.67
C PHE A 234 0.63 8.57 7.43
N SER A 235 0.37 8.18 6.21
CA SER A 235 0.74 6.87 5.70
C SER A 235 1.71 7.00 4.53
N SER A 236 2.44 5.92 4.25
CA SER A 236 3.35 5.85 3.11
C SER A 236 2.95 4.71 2.20
N SER A 237 3.05 4.93 0.90
CA SER A 237 2.78 3.93 -0.14
C SER A 237 3.80 4.04 -1.28
N ASN A 238 3.87 3.02 -2.11
CA ASN A 238 4.71 2.96 -3.30
C ASN A 238 6.22 3.24 -3.09
N PRO A 239 6.91 2.56 -2.13
CA PRO A 239 6.48 1.54 -1.18
C PRO A 239 6.09 2.10 0.20
N ASN A 240 5.47 1.25 1.05
CA ASN A 240 5.21 1.63 2.44
C ASN A 240 6.49 1.50 3.29
N LEU A 241 7.14 2.62 3.56
CA LEU A 241 8.37 2.67 4.37
C LEU A 241 8.11 2.65 5.89
N GLN A 242 6.86 2.85 6.34
CA GLN A 242 6.53 2.85 7.77
C GLN A 242 6.47 1.45 8.39
N GLN A 243 6.38 0.41 7.56
CA GLN A 243 6.33 -0.97 8.01
C GLN A 243 7.71 -1.64 8.13
N ILE A 244 8.77 -0.93 7.77
CA ILE A 244 10.15 -1.46 7.89
C ILE A 244 10.44 -1.69 9.37
N PRO A 245 10.87 -2.89 9.77
CA PRO A 245 11.22 -3.19 11.15
C PRO A 245 12.33 -2.26 11.65
N ALA A 246 12.08 -1.56 12.75
CA ALA A 246 13.05 -0.64 13.35
C ALA A 246 13.98 -1.31 14.36
N ARG A 247 13.67 -2.55 14.73
CA ARG A 247 14.47 -3.34 15.69
C ARG A 247 14.82 -4.66 15.04
N ASP A 248 16.03 -5.11 15.31
CA ASP A 248 16.49 -6.44 14.92
C ASP A 248 15.61 -7.48 15.63
N PRO A 249 15.01 -8.43 14.92
CA PRO A 249 14.21 -9.50 15.53
C PRO A 249 15.10 -10.51 16.27
#